data_8d4162d146a8fcffc36e4a8348f4a877
#
_entry.id   8d4162d146a8fcffc36e4a8348f4a877
#
_cell.length_a   1.000
_cell.length_b   1.000
_cell.length_c   1.000
_cell.angle_alpha   90.00
_cell.angle_beta   90.00
_cell.angle_gamma   90.00
#
_symmetry.space_group_name_H-M   'P 1'
#
loop_
_entity.id
_entity.type
_entity.pdbx_description
1 polymer ?
#
loop_
_entity_poly.entity_id
_entity_poly.type
_entity_poly.pdbx_seq_one_letter_code
_entity_poly.pdbx_strand_id
1 'polypeptide(L)'
;MSEHRYTVLFEPAEEGGYVVTCPALPGLVTEGNTYAEAHERAVEAIEGYLESLQKDGQPFPPDKKLSLDPVKVEIEIAMPEPA
;
A
#
# COMPACT_ATOMS: atom_id res chain seq x y z
N MET A 1 -17.73 2.13 -10.13
CA MET A 1 -16.44 2.42 -9.48
C MET A 1 -15.95 1.20 -8.75
N SER A 2 -14.71 0.79 -9.01
CA SER A 2 -14.17 -0.40 -8.38
C SER A 2 -13.33 -0.03 -7.19
N GLU A 3 -13.34 -0.89 -6.18
CA GLU A 3 -12.47 -0.75 -5.03
C GLU A 3 -11.37 -1.78 -5.14
N HIS A 4 -10.16 -1.36 -4.79
CA HIS A 4 -9.01 -2.26 -4.79
C HIS A 4 -8.51 -2.39 -3.36
N ARG A 5 -8.23 -3.62 -2.98
CA ARG A 5 -7.68 -3.92 -1.65
C ARG A 5 -6.26 -4.41 -1.82
N TYR A 6 -5.39 -3.87 -0.98
CA TYR A 6 -4.00 -4.28 -1.00
C TYR A 6 -3.55 -4.64 0.40
N THR A 7 -2.81 -5.72 0.48
CA THR A 7 -2.16 -6.13 1.72
C THR A 7 -0.93 -5.26 1.93
N VAL A 8 -0.82 -4.71 3.11
CA VAL A 8 0.26 -3.79 3.47
C VAL A 8 0.95 -4.33 4.70
N LEU A 9 2.26 -4.29 4.71
CA LEU A 9 3.06 -4.76 5.83
C LEU A 9 3.57 -3.56 6.62
N PHE A 10 3.32 -3.58 7.93
CA PHE A 10 3.82 -2.57 8.85
C PHE A 10 4.86 -3.23 9.74
N GLU A 11 6.10 -2.84 9.58
CA GLU A 11 7.19 -3.40 10.38
C GLU A 11 7.71 -2.36 11.35
N PRO A 12 7.72 -2.66 12.67
CA PRO A 12 8.28 -1.72 13.63
C PRO A 12 9.74 -1.45 13.33
N ALA A 13 10.13 -0.19 13.35
CA ALA A 13 11.51 0.20 13.13
C ALA A 13 12.24 0.32 14.46
N GLU A 14 13.54 0.03 14.47
CA GLU A 14 14.34 0.11 15.69
C GLU A 14 14.32 1.49 16.33
N GLU A 15 14.25 2.50 15.52
CA GLU A 15 14.27 3.90 15.97
C GLU A 15 12.90 4.40 16.40
N GLY A 16 11.90 3.55 16.36
CA GLY A 16 10.51 3.93 16.58
C GLY A 16 9.78 4.12 15.26
N GLY A 17 8.47 4.08 15.33
CA GLY A 17 7.66 4.17 14.13
C GLY A 17 7.60 2.87 13.36
N TYR A 18 7.16 2.98 12.10
CA TYR A 18 6.92 1.82 11.25
C TYR A 18 7.40 2.06 9.83
N VAL A 19 7.99 1.02 9.26
CA VAL A 19 8.28 0.98 7.83
C VAL A 19 7.15 0.23 7.15
N VAL A 20 6.68 0.74 6.02
CA VAL A 20 5.50 0.20 5.34
C VAL A 20 5.87 -0.22 3.93
N THR A 21 5.48 -1.43 3.57
CA THR A 21 5.66 -1.94 2.20
C THR A 21 4.36 -2.54 1.72
N CYS A 22 4.21 -2.63 0.39
CA CYS A 22 3.05 -3.27 -0.22
C CYS A 22 3.56 -4.29 -1.23
N PRO A 23 3.44 -5.60 -0.92
CA PRO A 23 4.01 -6.63 -1.79
C PRO A 23 3.50 -6.61 -3.23
N ALA A 24 2.24 -6.23 -3.44
CA ALA A 24 1.67 -6.20 -4.78
C ALA A 24 2.18 -5.03 -5.62
N LEU A 25 2.77 -4.02 -4.99
CA LEU A 25 3.24 -2.82 -5.66
C LEU A 25 4.75 -2.68 -5.46
N PRO A 26 5.54 -3.33 -6.33
CA PRO A 26 7.00 -3.35 -6.16
C PRO A 26 7.61 -1.96 -6.08
N GLY A 27 8.53 -1.78 -5.18
CA GLY A 27 9.20 -0.50 -5.00
C GLY A 27 8.49 0.47 -4.06
N LEU A 28 7.27 0.16 -3.65
CA LEU A 28 6.56 1.03 -2.73
C LEU A 28 7.06 0.82 -1.31
N VAL A 29 7.65 1.87 -0.75
CA VAL A 29 8.13 1.88 0.63
C VAL A 29 7.83 3.25 1.22
N THR A 30 7.25 3.26 2.41
CA THR A 30 7.03 4.51 3.12
C THR A 30 7.20 4.27 4.62
N GLU A 31 7.01 5.29 5.43
CA GLU A 31 7.18 5.16 6.87
C GLU A 31 6.37 6.21 7.60
N GLY A 32 6.17 6.01 8.90
CA GLY A 32 5.51 6.97 9.75
C GLY A 32 5.98 6.78 11.19
N ASN A 33 5.89 7.84 11.98
CA ASN A 33 6.35 7.81 13.38
C ASN A 33 5.38 7.09 14.31
N THR A 34 4.12 7.00 13.91
CA THR A 34 3.10 6.27 14.64
C THR A 34 2.38 5.36 13.67
N TYR A 35 1.61 4.41 14.20
CA TYR A 35 0.82 3.54 13.33
C TYR A 35 -0.17 4.35 12.49
N ALA A 36 -0.83 5.33 13.10
CA ALA A 36 -1.80 6.16 12.38
C ALA A 36 -1.13 6.93 11.24
N GLU A 37 0.04 7.50 11.49
CA GLU A 37 0.78 8.22 10.46
C GLU A 37 1.25 7.28 9.36
N ALA A 38 1.76 6.11 9.75
CA ALA A 38 2.22 5.12 8.78
C ALA A 38 1.07 4.65 7.89
N HIS A 39 -0.12 4.46 8.49
CA HIS A 39 -1.31 4.09 7.74
C HIS A 39 -1.68 5.17 6.72
N GLU A 40 -1.68 6.41 7.14
CA GLU A 40 -1.98 7.54 6.26
C GLU A 40 -0.99 7.63 5.12
N ARG A 41 0.30 7.47 5.43
CA ARG A 41 1.34 7.47 4.41
C ARG A 41 1.18 6.32 3.43
N ALA A 42 0.77 5.17 3.93
CA ALA A 42 0.54 3.99 3.08
C ALA A 42 -0.58 4.25 2.08
N VAL A 43 -1.69 4.84 2.54
CA VAL A 43 -2.80 5.17 1.65
C VAL A 43 -2.35 6.14 0.56
N GLU A 44 -1.64 7.20 0.95
CA GLU A 44 -1.13 8.18 -0.01
C GLU A 44 -0.19 7.55 -1.03
N ALA A 45 0.70 6.68 -0.55
CA ALA A 45 1.68 6.04 -1.42
C ALA A 45 1.00 5.10 -2.42
N ILE A 46 0.02 4.34 -1.97
CA ILE A 46 -0.73 3.45 -2.84
C ILE A 46 -1.52 4.24 -3.88
N GLU A 47 -2.20 5.29 -3.45
CA GLU A 47 -2.96 6.14 -4.37
C GLU A 47 -2.04 6.73 -5.44
N GLY A 48 -0.89 7.25 -5.04
CA GLY A 48 0.07 7.81 -5.98
C GLY A 48 0.60 6.78 -6.96
N TYR A 49 0.89 5.57 -6.45
CA TYR A 49 1.39 4.49 -7.29
C TYR A 49 0.34 4.10 -8.34
N LEU A 50 -0.91 3.94 -7.92
CA LEU A 50 -1.99 3.56 -8.83
C LEU A 50 -2.29 4.66 -9.84
N GLU A 51 -2.23 5.92 -9.42
CA GLU A 51 -2.39 7.03 -10.36
C GLU A 51 -1.31 7.03 -11.43
N SER A 52 -0.08 6.73 -11.05
CA SER A 52 1.02 6.65 -11.99
C SER A 52 0.79 5.55 -13.01
N LEU A 53 0.33 4.38 -12.55
CA LEU A 53 -0.01 3.28 -13.45
C LEU A 53 -1.13 3.68 -14.41
N GLN A 54 -2.14 4.35 -13.90
CA GLN A 54 -3.28 4.79 -14.70
C GLN A 54 -2.85 5.75 -15.79
N LYS A 55 -1.96 6.68 -15.49
CA LYS A 55 -1.43 7.62 -16.47
C LYS A 55 -0.67 6.91 -17.59
N ASP A 56 0.02 5.82 -17.24
CA ASP A 56 0.80 5.06 -18.20
C ASP A 56 -0.05 4.02 -18.93
N GLY A 57 -1.34 3.96 -18.65
CA GLY A 57 -2.22 2.96 -19.27
C GLY A 57 -1.98 1.55 -18.77
N GLN A 58 -1.35 1.40 -17.62
CA GLN A 58 -1.04 0.11 -17.05
C GLN A 58 -2.19 -0.36 -16.16
N PRO A 59 -2.48 -1.66 -16.14
CA PRO A 59 -3.53 -2.18 -15.26
C PRO A 59 -3.06 -2.15 -13.80
N PHE A 60 -4.03 -2.07 -12.87
CA PHE A 60 -3.72 -2.18 -11.47
C PHE A 60 -3.39 -3.63 -11.15
N PRO A 61 -2.27 -3.90 -10.47
CA PRO A 61 -1.92 -5.28 -10.13
C PRO A 61 -2.89 -5.88 -9.13
N PRO A 62 -3.11 -7.20 -9.17
CA PRO A 62 -3.89 -7.86 -8.14
C PRO A 62 -3.13 -7.87 -6.82
N ASP A 63 -3.85 -7.97 -5.72
CA ASP A 63 -3.23 -8.04 -4.42
C ASP A 63 -2.38 -9.30 -4.27
N LYS A 64 -1.34 -9.21 -3.47
CA LYS A 64 -0.45 -10.31 -3.19
C LYS A 64 -0.43 -10.52 -1.68
N LYS A 65 -1.10 -11.56 -1.22
CA LYS A 65 -1.20 -11.84 0.21
C LYS A 65 -0.03 -12.71 0.67
N LEU A 66 0.54 -12.32 1.79
CA LEU A 66 1.60 -13.09 2.42
C LEU A 66 1.04 -13.79 3.64
N SER A 67 1.37 -15.06 3.80
CA SER A 67 0.77 -15.87 4.85
C SER A 67 1.53 -15.87 6.17
N LEU A 68 2.71 -15.28 6.21
CA LEU A 68 3.58 -15.41 7.37
C LEU A 68 3.82 -14.18 8.20
N ASP A 69 3.06 -13.15 7.99
CA ASP A 69 3.36 -11.93 8.66
C ASP A 69 2.68 -11.69 9.94
N PRO A 70 3.39 -11.31 10.99
CA PRO A 70 2.78 -10.96 12.27
C PRO A 70 2.04 -9.62 12.24
N VAL A 71 2.40 -8.74 11.32
CA VAL A 71 1.76 -7.43 11.24
C VAL A 71 1.33 -7.18 9.81
N LYS A 72 0.10 -7.55 9.52
CA LYS A 72 -0.44 -7.46 8.17
C LYS A 72 -1.78 -6.74 8.21
N VAL A 73 -1.92 -5.72 7.39
CA VAL A 73 -3.14 -4.93 7.32
C VAL A 73 -3.56 -4.79 5.88
N GLU A 74 -4.85 -4.96 5.64
CA GLU A 74 -5.41 -4.71 4.32
C GLU A 74 -5.95 -3.29 4.27
N ILE A 75 -5.60 -2.58 3.20
CA ILE A 75 -6.11 -1.25 2.97
C ILE A 75 -7.01 -1.28 1.74
N GLU A 76 -8.22 -0.78 1.89
CA GLU A 76 -9.13 -0.62 0.77
C GLU A 76 -8.93 0.74 0.14
N ILE A 77 -8.68 0.74 -1.16
CA ILE A 77 -8.52 1.98 -1.91
C ILE A 77 -9.63 2.05 -2.95
N ALA A 78 -10.45 3.08 -2.87
CA ALA A 78 -11.53 3.31 -3.84
C ALA A 78 -10.97 4.14 -4.98
N MET A 79 -10.54 3.46 -6.03
CA MET A 79 -9.99 4.10 -7.22
C MET A 79 -10.75 3.64 -8.45
N PRO A 80 -11.02 4.54 -9.40
CA PRO A 80 -11.62 4.10 -10.66
C PRO A 80 -10.61 3.28 -11.44
N GLU A 81 -11.09 2.24 -12.08
CA GLU A 81 -10.22 1.42 -12.91
C GLU A 81 -9.84 2.18 -14.18
N PRO A 82 -8.65 1.92 -14.73
CA PRO A 82 -8.27 2.52 -15.99
C PRO A 82 -9.22 2.11 -17.10
N ALA A 83 -9.57 3.04 -17.94
CA ALA A 83 -10.48 2.76 -19.04
C ALA A 83 -9.79 1.94 -20.13
#